data_0b177e5578f3b95dd073e9fbae5190a7
#
_entry.id   0b177e5578f3b95dd073e9fbae5190a7
#
_cell.length_a   1.000
_cell.length_b   1.000
_cell.length_c   1.000
_cell.angle_alpha   90.00
_cell.angle_beta   90.00
_cell.angle_gamma   90.00
#
_symmetry.space_group_name_H-M   'P 1'
#
loop_
_entity.id
_entity.type
_entity.pdbx_description
1 polymer ?
#
loop_
_entity_poly.entity_id
_entity_poly.type
_entity_poly.pdbx_seq_one_letter_code
_entity_poly.pdbx_strand_id
1 'polypeptide(L)'
;MTAAAATPIASRSARTAAARITGLSKRFGERTVLDGIDLEIGAGEIVALVGRSGSGKSTLLRILGGLDSASRGEVSVDGRPTIVFQEPRLIPWQPVVRNVALGRPKPRNRRADERAARDLLAEVGLAGRADAWPLTLSGGEAQRAALARALVAEPTLLLLDEPFGALDALTRLTMHELLLGLHAQRAFGVLLVTHDVLEAITLADRVLVLDEGRIAADVPIDLPRPRTAGSPEIADYATQLLTLLGVH
;
A
#
# COMPACT_ATOMS: atom_id res chain seq x y z
N MET A 1 40.04 -9.71 -3.87
CA MET A 1 38.83 -10.41 -3.38
C MET A 1 38.67 -10.04 -1.91
N THR A 2 37.87 -9.06 -1.59
CA THR A 2 37.62 -8.63 -0.22
C THR A 2 36.12 -8.65 -0.03
N ALA A 3 35.63 -9.58 0.78
CA ALA A 3 34.22 -9.72 1.11
C ALA A 3 33.76 -8.51 1.93
N ALA A 4 32.77 -7.78 1.45
CA ALA A 4 32.12 -6.75 2.21
C ALA A 4 31.27 -7.41 3.30
N ALA A 5 31.64 -7.15 4.55
CA ALA A 5 30.91 -7.59 5.72
C ALA A 5 29.55 -6.88 5.79
N ALA A 6 28.49 -7.67 5.91
CA ALA A 6 27.14 -7.16 6.17
C ALA A 6 27.12 -6.45 7.53
N THR A 7 26.78 -5.17 7.51
CA THR A 7 26.58 -4.37 8.73
C THR A 7 25.32 -4.88 9.44
N PRO A 8 25.35 -5.18 10.75
CA PRO A 8 24.17 -5.64 11.48
C PRO A 8 23.14 -4.51 11.58
N ILE A 9 21.89 -4.86 11.26
CA ILE A 9 20.70 -4.01 11.36
C ILE A 9 20.56 -3.54 12.81
N ALA A 10 20.73 -2.23 13.03
CA ALA A 10 20.51 -1.59 14.32
C ALA A 10 19.10 -1.86 14.82
N SER A 11 18.96 -2.16 16.11
CA SER A 11 17.72 -2.52 16.80
C SER A 11 16.63 -1.47 16.56
N ARG A 12 15.66 -1.79 15.70
CA ARG A 12 14.41 -1.03 15.55
C ARG A 12 13.63 -1.22 16.85
N SER A 13 13.37 -0.10 17.54
CA SER A 13 12.45 -0.02 18.69
C SER A 13 11.22 -0.90 18.41
N ALA A 14 10.81 -1.71 19.41
CA ALA A 14 9.75 -2.73 19.29
C ALA A 14 8.39 -2.09 18.95
N ARG A 15 8.17 -1.72 17.69
CA ARG A 15 6.85 -1.43 17.14
C ARG A 15 6.14 -2.77 16.99
N THR A 16 4.88 -2.84 17.43
CA THR A 16 4.04 -4.01 17.13
C THR A 16 3.99 -4.19 15.62
N ALA A 17 4.28 -5.38 15.12
CA ALA A 17 4.26 -5.63 13.68
C ALA A 17 2.81 -5.66 13.19
N ALA A 18 2.47 -4.86 12.16
CA ALA A 18 1.20 -4.96 11.45
C ALA A 18 1.16 -6.21 10.56
N ALA A 19 2.32 -6.63 10.03
CA ALA A 19 2.49 -7.88 9.31
C ALA A 19 3.90 -8.43 9.46
N ARG A 20 4.03 -9.76 9.45
CA ARG A 20 5.30 -10.48 9.41
C ARG A 20 5.22 -11.65 8.44
N ILE A 21 6.24 -11.79 7.63
CA ILE A 21 6.43 -12.87 6.67
C ILE A 21 7.79 -13.52 6.96
N THR A 22 7.82 -14.86 7.00
CA THR A 22 9.06 -15.62 7.22
C THR A 22 9.18 -16.73 6.18
N GLY A 23 10.23 -16.68 5.36
CA GLY A 23 10.57 -17.70 4.37
C GLY A 23 9.48 -17.96 3.33
N LEU A 24 8.65 -16.95 2.99
CA LEU A 24 7.50 -17.13 2.12
C LEU A 24 7.94 -17.46 0.69
N SER A 25 7.40 -18.53 0.15
CA SER A 25 7.54 -18.90 -1.26
C SER A 25 6.18 -19.18 -1.88
N LYS A 26 6.03 -18.81 -3.16
CA LYS A 26 4.81 -19.04 -3.96
C LYS A 26 5.17 -19.64 -5.31
N ARG A 27 4.48 -20.72 -5.64
CA ARG A 27 4.59 -21.38 -6.95
C ARG A 27 3.25 -21.49 -7.63
N PHE A 28 3.25 -21.36 -8.96
CA PHE A 28 2.12 -21.66 -9.83
C PHE A 28 2.59 -22.74 -10.82
N GLY A 29 2.17 -23.98 -10.57
CA GLY A 29 2.72 -25.15 -11.27
C GLY A 29 4.23 -25.25 -11.02
N GLU A 30 5.03 -25.25 -12.09
CA GLU A 30 6.50 -25.31 -12.00
C GLU A 30 7.15 -23.94 -11.79
N ARG A 31 6.43 -22.83 -12.06
CA ARG A 31 6.98 -21.49 -11.95
C ARG A 31 6.99 -21.00 -10.51
N THR A 32 8.17 -20.72 -9.98
CA THR A 32 8.34 -19.99 -8.71
C THR A 32 8.16 -18.49 -8.99
N VAL A 33 7.27 -17.84 -8.23
CA VAL A 33 6.96 -16.41 -8.36
C VAL A 33 7.50 -15.63 -7.18
N LEU A 34 7.49 -16.22 -5.98
CA LEU A 34 8.15 -15.68 -4.79
C LEU A 34 9.02 -16.79 -4.19
N ASP A 35 10.21 -16.43 -3.72
CA ASP A 35 11.19 -17.37 -3.22
C ASP A 35 11.91 -16.84 -1.97
N GLY A 36 11.53 -17.39 -0.81
CA GLY A 36 12.18 -17.10 0.48
C GLY A 36 12.04 -15.63 0.92
N ILE A 37 10.85 -15.03 0.81
CA ILE A 37 10.61 -13.66 1.24
C ILE A 37 10.54 -13.60 2.76
N ASP A 38 11.37 -12.74 3.36
CA ASP A 38 11.29 -12.29 4.75
C ASP A 38 10.93 -10.82 4.77
N LEU A 39 9.85 -10.44 5.46
CA LEU A 39 9.35 -9.06 5.52
C LEU A 39 8.63 -8.81 6.84
N GLU A 40 8.93 -7.68 7.46
CA GLU A 40 8.15 -7.16 8.58
C GLU A 40 7.68 -5.74 8.24
N ILE A 41 6.40 -5.45 8.50
CA ILE A 41 5.81 -4.12 8.38
C ILE A 41 5.35 -3.70 9.76
N GLY A 42 5.91 -2.61 10.29
CA GLY A 42 5.54 -2.07 11.59
C GLY A 42 4.19 -1.36 11.58
N ALA A 43 3.52 -1.30 12.73
CA ALA A 43 2.37 -0.41 12.91
C ALA A 43 2.82 1.05 12.68
N GLY A 44 2.06 1.81 11.89
CA GLY A 44 2.42 3.18 11.51
C GLY A 44 3.65 3.28 10.61
N GLU A 45 4.01 2.24 9.90
CA GLU A 45 5.08 2.23 8.90
C GLU A 45 4.49 2.18 7.49
N ILE A 46 5.02 2.99 6.59
CA ILE A 46 4.73 2.92 5.15
C ILE A 46 5.92 2.25 4.46
N VAL A 47 5.71 1.07 3.93
CA VAL A 47 6.68 0.33 3.13
C VAL A 47 6.25 0.37 1.67
N ALA A 48 7.10 0.83 0.76
CA ALA A 48 6.87 0.72 -0.67
C ALA A 48 7.55 -0.53 -1.23
N LEU A 49 6.91 -1.18 -2.19
CA LEU A 49 7.43 -2.33 -2.92
C LEU A 49 7.50 -1.98 -4.40
N VAL A 50 8.71 -1.83 -4.91
CA VAL A 50 9.00 -1.56 -6.33
C VAL A 50 9.64 -2.79 -6.98
N GLY A 51 9.58 -2.87 -8.29
CA GLY A 51 10.18 -3.98 -9.05
C GLY A 51 9.60 -4.06 -10.46
N ARG A 52 10.25 -4.82 -11.32
CA ARG A 52 9.83 -5.01 -12.71
C ARG A 52 8.44 -5.66 -12.79
N SER A 53 7.78 -5.50 -13.94
CA SER A 53 6.52 -6.23 -14.21
C SER A 53 6.76 -7.75 -14.11
N GLY A 54 5.85 -8.45 -13.42
CA GLY A 54 5.97 -9.89 -13.23
C GLY A 54 6.95 -10.34 -12.14
N SER A 55 7.58 -9.44 -11.36
CA SER A 55 8.48 -9.80 -10.26
C SER A 55 7.79 -10.42 -9.03
N GLY A 56 6.45 -10.40 -8.96
CA GLY A 56 5.69 -11.02 -7.86
C GLY A 56 5.01 -10.04 -6.89
N LYS A 57 5.10 -8.71 -7.10
CA LYS A 57 4.54 -7.68 -6.19
C LYS A 57 3.07 -7.88 -5.86
N SER A 58 2.21 -7.98 -6.87
CA SER A 58 0.77 -8.19 -6.64
C SER A 58 0.47 -9.57 -6.06
N THR A 59 1.33 -10.57 -6.28
CA THR A 59 1.21 -11.89 -5.63
C THR A 59 1.48 -11.77 -4.14
N LEU A 60 2.55 -11.08 -3.74
CA LEU A 60 2.88 -10.83 -2.34
C LEU A 60 1.76 -10.05 -1.63
N LEU A 61 1.26 -8.98 -2.27
CA LEU A 61 0.16 -8.19 -1.76
C LEU A 61 -1.11 -9.02 -1.57
N ARG A 62 -1.47 -9.88 -2.54
CA ARG A 62 -2.66 -10.75 -2.44
C ARG A 62 -2.53 -11.79 -1.33
N ILE A 63 -1.32 -12.31 -1.08
CA ILE A 63 -1.09 -13.24 0.03
C ILE A 63 -1.27 -12.53 1.36
N LEU A 64 -0.70 -11.33 1.55
CA LEU A 64 -0.90 -10.51 2.75
C LEU A 64 -2.37 -10.12 2.96
N GLY A 65 -3.09 -9.89 1.87
CA GLY A 65 -4.53 -9.59 1.89
C GLY A 65 -5.45 -10.80 2.08
N GLY A 66 -4.90 -12.01 2.21
CA GLY A 66 -5.66 -13.25 2.36
C GLY A 66 -6.45 -13.67 1.11
N LEU A 67 -6.12 -13.12 -0.06
CA LEU A 67 -6.73 -13.47 -1.35
C LEU A 67 -6.02 -14.63 -2.05
N ASP A 68 -4.82 -14.97 -1.61
CA ASP A 68 -4.03 -16.12 -2.08
C ASP A 68 -3.26 -16.72 -0.91
N SER A 69 -2.75 -17.92 -1.07
CA SER A 69 -1.98 -18.63 -0.04
C SER A 69 -0.52 -18.80 -0.46
N ALA A 70 0.38 -18.76 0.51
CA ALA A 70 1.77 -19.16 0.32
C ALA A 70 1.86 -20.67 -0.01
N SER A 71 2.86 -21.06 -0.79
CA SER A 71 3.21 -22.48 -1.00
C SER A 71 4.07 -23.01 0.14
N ARG A 72 4.91 -22.13 0.75
CA ARG A 72 5.75 -22.37 1.92
C ARG A 72 5.94 -21.09 2.70
N GLY A 73 6.41 -21.22 3.95
CA GLY A 73 6.67 -20.09 4.85
C GLY A 73 5.45 -19.71 5.66
N GLU A 74 5.63 -18.71 6.51
CA GLU A 74 4.61 -18.24 7.43
C GLU A 74 4.25 -16.78 7.13
N VAL A 75 2.96 -16.46 7.24
CA VAL A 75 2.42 -15.11 7.10
C VAL A 75 1.53 -14.82 8.29
N SER A 76 1.86 -13.79 9.03
CA SER A 76 1.06 -13.28 10.14
C SER A 76 0.71 -11.83 9.88
N VAL A 77 -0.57 -11.50 9.97
CA VAL A 77 -1.08 -10.13 9.89
C VAL A 77 -1.87 -9.84 11.16
N ASP A 78 -1.52 -8.77 11.85
CA ASP A 78 -2.27 -8.33 13.01
C ASP A 78 -3.61 -7.74 12.55
N GLY A 79 -4.71 -8.22 13.15
CA GLY A 79 -6.05 -7.74 12.83
C GLY A 79 -6.51 -8.06 11.40
N ARG A 80 -6.93 -7.02 10.65
CA ARG A 80 -7.51 -7.16 9.30
C ARG A 80 -6.78 -6.33 8.26
N PRO A 81 -6.18 -6.96 7.28
CA PRO A 81 -5.69 -6.25 6.11
C PRO A 81 -6.87 -5.82 5.23
N THR A 82 -6.75 -4.65 4.61
CA THR A 82 -7.66 -4.19 3.55
C THR A 82 -6.88 -3.81 2.31
N ILE A 83 -7.48 -4.03 1.15
CA ILE A 83 -6.83 -3.80 -0.14
C ILE A 83 -7.54 -2.68 -0.90
N VAL A 84 -6.76 -1.74 -1.42
CA VAL A 84 -7.16 -0.79 -2.45
C VAL A 84 -6.47 -1.19 -3.74
N PHE A 85 -7.25 -1.48 -4.77
CA PHE A 85 -6.75 -1.87 -6.08
C PHE A 85 -6.54 -0.65 -6.97
N GLN A 86 -5.76 -0.81 -8.03
CA GLN A 86 -5.56 0.18 -9.08
C GLN A 86 -6.91 0.67 -9.65
N GLU A 87 -7.81 -0.25 -9.95
CA GLU A 87 -9.20 0.08 -10.26
C GLU A 87 -10.01 0.20 -8.98
N PRO A 88 -10.85 1.24 -8.79
CA PRO A 88 -11.64 1.45 -7.57
C PRO A 88 -12.62 0.32 -7.24
N ARG A 89 -13.07 -0.45 -8.23
CA ARG A 89 -13.98 -1.59 -8.09
C ARG A 89 -15.21 -1.25 -7.25
N LEU A 90 -15.79 -0.08 -7.50
CA LEU A 90 -17.06 0.30 -6.91
C LEU A 90 -18.20 -0.44 -7.59
N ILE A 91 -19.21 -0.85 -6.83
CA ILE A 91 -20.39 -1.52 -7.34
C ILE A 91 -21.27 -0.49 -8.06
N PRO A 92 -21.45 -0.55 -9.39
CA PRO A 92 -22.06 0.53 -10.17
C PRO A 92 -23.53 0.83 -9.80
N TRP A 93 -24.27 -0.19 -9.35
CA TRP A 93 -25.68 -0.09 -8.95
C TRP A 93 -25.90 0.15 -7.46
N GLN A 94 -24.88 0.58 -6.75
CA GLN A 94 -24.94 1.02 -5.36
C GLN A 94 -24.42 2.46 -5.25
N PRO A 95 -25.10 3.37 -4.52
CA PRO A 95 -24.56 4.70 -4.28
C PRO A 95 -23.24 4.64 -3.52
N VAL A 96 -22.44 5.68 -3.61
CA VAL A 96 -21.08 5.75 -3.05
C VAL A 96 -21.07 5.45 -1.55
N VAL A 97 -21.99 5.99 -0.77
CA VAL A 97 -22.10 5.71 0.67
C VAL A 97 -22.28 4.22 0.97
N ARG A 98 -23.04 3.51 0.16
CA ARG A 98 -23.22 2.06 0.33
C ARG A 98 -21.99 1.29 -0.08
N ASN A 99 -21.32 1.71 -1.16
CA ASN A 99 -20.04 1.14 -1.54
C ASN A 99 -19.03 1.22 -0.39
N VAL A 100 -18.93 2.37 0.26
CA VAL A 100 -18.03 2.54 1.41
C VAL A 100 -18.49 1.69 2.59
N ALA A 101 -19.77 1.67 2.91
CA ALA A 101 -20.33 0.87 4.02
C ALA A 101 -20.05 -0.63 3.89
N LEU A 102 -19.90 -1.17 2.66
CA LEU A 102 -19.52 -2.58 2.42
C LEU A 102 -18.14 -2.94 2.99
N GLY A 103 -17.26 -1.97 3.23
CA GLY A 103 -15.97 -2.21 3.86
C GLY A 103 -16.06 -2.63 5.33
N ARG A 104 -17.17 -2.40 6.01
CA ARG A 104 -17.31 -2.77 7.42
C ARG A 104 -17.34 -4.29 7.62
N PRO A 105 -16.43 -4.81 8.43
CA PRO A 105 -16.28 -6.26 8.61
C PRO A 105 -17.40 -6.92 9.41
N LYS A 106 -18.08 -6.14 10.26
CA LYS A 106 -19.24 -6.59 11.07
C LYS A 106 -20.31 -5.52 10.93
N PRO A 107 -21.18 -5.62 9.93
CA PRO A 107 -22.30 -4.68 9.80
C PRO A 107 -23.18 -4.76 11.04
N ARG A 108 -23.46 -3.59 11.64
CA ARG A 108 -24.32 -3.49 12.84
C ARG A 108 -25.77 -3.34 12.43
N ASN A 109 -26.04 -2.25 11.74
CA ASN A 109 -27.27 -1.97 11.04
C ASN A 109 -26.99 -0.94 9.95
N ARG A 110 -27.85 -0.93 8.94
CA ARG A 110 -27.68 -0.10 7.75
C ARG A 110 -27.45 1.38 8.08
N ARG A 111 -28.21 1.96 9.03
CA ARG A 111 -28.10 3.39 9.38
C ARG A 111 -26.75 3.72 10.03
N ALA A 112 -26.28 2.87 10.93
CA ALA A 112 -24.99 3.07 11.59
C ALA A 112 -23.83 2.90 10.60
N ASP A 113 -23.93 1.93 9.67
CA ASP A 113 -22.89 1.68 8.67
C ASP A 113 -22.83 2.81 7.62
N GLU A 114 -23.99 3.30 7.16
CA GLU A 114 -24.06 4.46 6.26
C GLU A 114 -23.57 5.76 6.93
N ARG A 115 -23.79 5.92 8.26
CA ARG A 115 -23.22 7.07 9.00
C ARG A 115 -21.70 7.02 9.01
N ALA A 116 -21.10 5.92 9.43
CA ALA A 116 -19.65 5.75 9.43
C ALA A 116 -19.05 5.94 8.01
N ALA A 117 -19.75 5.47 6.99
CA ALA A 117 -19.35 5.69 5.60
C ALA A 117 -19.40 7.18 5.20
N ARG A 118 -20.42 7.93 5.63
CA ARG A 118 -20.51 9.39 5.37
C ARG A 118 -19.40 10.15 6.08
N ASP A 119 -19.08 9.77 7.32
CA ASP A 119 -17.98 10.38 8.08
C ASP A 119 -16.65 10.20 7.33
N LEU A 120 -16.35 8.98 6.88
CA LEU A 120 -15.16 8.70 6.06
C LEU A 120 -15.17 9.41 4.70
N LEU A 121 -16.33 9.50 4.04
CA LEU A 121 -16.46 10.25 2.79
C LEU A 121 -16.17 11.74 2.99
N ALA A 122 -16.57 12.31 4.12
CA ALA A 122 -16.22 13.69 4.46
C ALA A 122 -14.71 13.86 4.65
N GLU A 123 -14.04 12.94 5.35
CA GLU A 123 -12.60 12.97 5.56
C GLU A 123 -11.79 12.87 4.24
N VAL A 124 -12.29 12.11 3.26
CA VAL A 124 -11.65 12.03 1.94
C VAL A 124 -12.14 13.11 0.95
N GLY A 125 -12.86 14.14 1.44
CA GLY A 125 -13.32 15.26 0.63
C GLY A 125 -14.49 14.93 -0.32
N LEU A 126 -15.30 13.92 0.02
CA LEU A 126 -16.44 13.45 -0.78
C LEU A 126 -17.80 13.61 -0.07
N ALA A 127 -17.92 14.52 0.90
CA ALA A 127 -19.18 14.72 1.65
C ALA A 127 -20.39 14.95 0.72
N GLY A 128 -20.24 15.76 -0.33
CA GLY A 128 -21.28 16.05 -1.32
C GLY A 128 -21.54 14.95 -2.34
N ARG A 129 -20.76 13.86 -2.30
CA ARG A 129 -20.85 12.74 -3.26
C ARG A 129 -21.40 11.45 -2.65
N ALA A 130 -21.80 11.47 -1.38
CA ALA A 130 -22.25 10.26 -0.66
C ALA A 130 -23.40 9.51 -1.37
N ASP A 131 -24.37 10.24 -1.91
CA ASP A 131 -25.52 9.67 -2.60
C ASP A 131 -25.36 9.60 -4.13
N ALA A 132 -24.20 9.98 -4.66
CA ALA A 132 -23.87 9.86 -6.09
C ALA A 132 -23.70 8.40 -6.51
N TRP A 133 -23.79 8.16 -7.82
CA TRP A 133 -23.54 6.86 -8.42
C TRP A 133 -22.07 6.75 -8.86
N PRO A 134 -21.41 5.59 -8.72
CA PRO A 134 -20.00 5.43 -9.07
C PRO A 134 -19.64 5.91 -10.49
N LEU A 135 -20.50 5.68 -11.47
CA LEU A 135 -20.28 6.09 -12.86
C LEU A 135 -20.30 7.62 -13.09
N THR A 136 -20.75 8.40 -12.11
CA THR A 136 -20.74 9.86 -12.17
C THR A 136 -19.51 10.49 -11.51
N LEU A 137 -18.63 9.67 -10.91
CA LEU A 137 -17.42 10.12 -10.26
C LEU A 137 -16.28 10.29 -11.27
N SER A 138 -15.42 11.28 -11.03
CA SER A 138 -14.10 11.32 -11.68
C SER A 138 -13.22 10.17 -11.19
N GLY A 139 -12.13 9.85 -11.90
CA GLY A 139 -11.19 8.81 -11.48
C GLY A 139 -10.64 9.05 -10.06
N GLY A 140 -10.26 10.29 -9.74
CA GLY A 140 -9.79 10.66 -8.40
C GLY A 140 -10.89 10.55 -7.33
N GLU A 141 -12.13 10.94 -7.62
CA GLU A 141 -13.26 10.76 -6.71
C GLU A 141 -13.54 9.28 -6.45
N ALA A 142 -13.52 8.45 -7.50
CA ALA A 142 -13.71 7.01 -7.37
C ALA A 142 -12.59 6.35 -6.54
N GLN A 143 -11.34 6.79 -6.72
CA GLN A 143 -10.21 6.28 -5.93
C GLN A 143 -10.29 6.72 -4.46
N ARG A 144 -10.71 7.98 -4.16
CA ARG A 144 -10.98 8.42 -2.79
C ARG A 144 -12.11 7.60 -2.14
N ALA A 145 -13.16 7.28 -2.88
CA ALA A 145 -14.24 6.42 -2.38
C ALA A 145 -13.75 4.98 -2.10
N ALA A 146 -12.86 4.43 -2.94
CA ALA A 146 -12.24 3.13 -2.70
C ALA A 146 -11.34 3.15 -1.45
N LEU A 147 -10.58 4.24 -1.24
CA LEU A 147 -9.78 4.44 -0.03
C LEU A 147 -10.68 4.54 1.22
N ALA A 148 -11.77 5.32 1.17
CA ALA A 148 -12.74 5.39 2.25
C ALA A 148 -13.36 4.02 2.57
N ARG A 149 -13.69 3.21 1.54
CA ARG A 149 -14.17 1.83 1.73
C ARG A 149 -13.17 0.94 2.44
N ALA A 150 -11.88 1.10 2.16
CA ALA A 150 -10.84 0.35 2.86
C ALA A 150 -10.69 0.81 4.32
N LEU A 151 -10.75 2.12 4.57
CA LEU A 151 -10.53 2.71 5.90
C LEU A 151 -11.72 2.54 6.86
N VAL A 152 -12.96 2.41 6.35
CA VAL A 152 -14.14 2.17 7.22
C VAL A 152 -14.06 0.83 7.96
N ALA A 153 -13.19 -0.07 7.50
CA ALA A 153 -12.85 -1.32 8.18
C ALA A 153 -11.95 -1.14 9.41
N GLU A 154 -11.39 0.06 9.62
CA GLU A 154 -10.36 0.33 10.64
C GLU A 154 -9.18 -0.66 10.53
N PRO A 155 -8.49 -0.72 9.37
CA PRO A 155 -7.48 -1.73 9.13
C PRO A 155 -6.24 -1.50 10.00
N THR A 156 -5.58 -2.58 10.40
CA THR A 156 -4.23 -2.53 10.97
C THR A 156 -3.15 -2.49 9.88
N LEU A 157 -3.48 -3.03 8.69
CA LEU A 157 -2.64 -3.04 7.51
C LEU A 157 -3.44 -2.62 6.27
N LEU A 158 -3.00 -1.56 5.60
CA LEU A 158 -3.55 -1.10 4.32
C LEU A 158 -2.62 -1.54 3.18
N LEU A 159 -3.17 -2.29 2.25
CA LEU A 159 -2.47 -2.80 1.07
C LEU A 159 -2.92 -2.00 -0.16
N LEU A 160 -1.99 -1.37 -0.85
CA LEU A 160 -2.24 -0.49 -1.98
C LEU A 160 -1.58 -1.08 -3.24
N ASP A 161 -2.38 -1.53 -4.21
CA ASP A 161 -1.90 -2.12 -5.47
C ASP A 161 -1.99 -1.07 -6.59
N GLU A 162 -0.91 -0.37 -6.86
CA GLU A 162 -0.78 0.73 -7.85
C GLU A 162 -1.93 1.77 -7.77
N PRO A 163 -2.26 2.28 -6.57
CA PRO A 163 -3.51 3.00 -6.33
C PRO A 163 -3.61 4.34 -7.06
N PHE A 164 -2.49 4.88 -7.54
CA PHE A 164 -2.43 6.21 -8.15
C PHE A 164 -2.00 6.18 -9.63
N GLY A 165 -1.73 4.99 -10.18
CA GLY A 165 -1.20 4.83 -11.53
C GLY A 165 -2.09 5.37 -12.66
N ALA A 166 -3.42 5.38 -12.46
CA ALA A 166 -4.39 5.88 -13.44
C ALA A 166 -4.76 7.37 -13.26
N LEU A 167 -4.16 8.07 -12.27
CA LEU A 167 -4.49 9.46 -11.95
C LEU A 167 -3.56 10.45 -12.69
N ASP A 168 -4.12 11.60 -13.04
CA ASP A 168 -3.31 12.74 -13.49
C ASP A 168 -2.41 13.27 -12.37
N ALA A 169 -1.40 14.05 -12.72
CA ALA A 169 -0.35 14.49 -11.80
C ALA A 169 -0.89 15.28 -10.59
N LEU A 170 -1.86 16.20 -10.80
CA LEU A 170 -2.40 17.03 -9.72
C LEU A 170 -3.28 16.21 -8.77
N THR A 171 -4.13 15.37 -9.33
CA THR A 171 -4.97 14.45 -8.55
C THR A 171 -4.10 13.48 -7.74
N ARG A 172 -2.99 13.00 -8.31
CA ARG A 172 -2.03 12.13 -7.62
C ARG A 172 -1.40 12.82 -6.41
N LEU A 173 -0.94 14.05 -6.55
CA LEU A 173 -0.39 14.83 -5.42
C LEU A 173 -1.41 14.99 -4.29
N THR A 174 -2.64 15.37 -4.62
CA THR A 174 -3.72 15.48 -3.65
C THR A 174 -4.00 14.14 -2.94
N MET A 175 -3.92 13.03 -3.65
CA MET A 175 -4.10 11.68 -3.08
C MET A 175 -2.95 11.28 -2.16
N HIS A 176 -1.70 11.67 -2.47
CA HIS A 176 -0.55 11.46 -1.61
C HIS A 176 -0.71 12.21 -0.27
N GLU A 177 -1.06 13.49 -0.33
CA GLU A 177 -1.31 14.30 0.86
C GLU A 177 -2.45 13.73 1.71
N LEU A 178 -3.54 13.31 1.07
CA LEU A 178 -4.67 12.67 1.74
C LEU A 178 -4.23 11.37 2.45
N LEU A 179 -3.51 10.49 1.77
CA LEU A 179 -3.02 9.24 2.36
C LEU A 179 -2.12 9.51 3.57
N LEU A 180 -1.16 10.43 3.44
CA LEU A 180 -0.25 10.79 4.53
C LEU A 180 -1.00 11.41 5.72
N GLY A 181 -1.99 12.28 5.47
CA GLY A 181 -2.83 12.87 6.51
C GLY A 181 -3.65 11.82 7.28
N LEU A 182 -4.29 10.90 6.57
CA LEU A 182 -5.06 9.82 7.17
C LEU A 182 -4.17 8.81 7.93
N HIS A 183 -2.99 8.51 7.39
CA HIS A 183 -2.01 7.65 8.02
C HIS A 183 -1.48 8.25 9.33
N ALA A 184 -1.14 9.54 9.35
CA ALA A 184 -0.67 10.23 10.55
C ALA A 184 -1.70 10.21 11.70
N GLN A 185 -3.00 10.23 11.37
CA GLN A 185 -4.08 10.19 12.36
C GLN A 185 -4.35 8.79 12.91
N ARG A 186 -4.14 7.72 12.13
CA ARG A 186 -4.61 6.37 12.44
C ARG A 186 -3.49 5.35 12.65
N ALA A 187 -2.27 5.66 12.26
CA ALA A 187 -1.05 4.85 12.45
C ALA A 187 -1.17 3.37 12.02
N PHE A 188 -1.94 3.07 10.96
CA PHE A 188 -1.96 1.74 10.37
C PHE A 188 -0.66 1.46 9.58
N GLY A 189 -0.24 0.19 9.48
CA GLY A 189 0.83 -0.20 8.57
C GLY A 189 0.37 -0.09 7.10
N VAL A 190 1.28 0.25 6.19
CA VAL A 190 0.99 0.34 4.74
C VAL A 190 2.00 -0.47 3.95
N LEU A 191 1.51 -1.28 3.00
CA LEU A 191 2.31 -1.78 1.89
C LEU A 191 1.81 -1.13 0.60
N LEU A 192 2.63 -0.26 0.01
CA LEU A 192 2.37 0.39 -1.27
C LEU A 192 3.13 -0.33 -2.39
N VAL A 193 2.41 -0.99 -3.28
CA VAL A 193 2.97 -1.50 -4.52
C VAL A 193 2.87 -0.42 -5.59
N THR A 194 4.00 -0.06 -6.18
CA THR A 194 4.07 0.93 -7.26
C THR A 194 5.22 0.63 -8.21
N HIS A 195 5.12 1.11 -9.43
CA HIS A 195 6.22 1.15 -10.40
C HIS A 195 6.89 2.55 -10.48
N ASP A 196 6.33 3.54 -9.76
CA ASP A 196 6.86 4.89 -9.71
C ASP A 196 7.82 5.05 -8.52
N VAL A 197 9.12 5.18 -8.83
CA VAL A 197 10.19 5.33 -7.82
C VAL A 197 10.03 6.63 -7.03
N LEU A 198 9.61 7.72 -7.68
CA LEU A 198 9.41 9.00 -6.99
C LEU A 198 8.23 8.93 -6.01
N GLU A 199 7.16 8.24 -6.38
CA GLU A 199 6.03 7.97 -5.50
C GLU A 199 6.49 7.17 -4.26
N ALA A 200 7.26 6.09 -4.47
CA ALA A 200 7.80 5.27 -3.40
C ALA A 200 8.64 6.10 -2.42
N ILE A 201 9.57 6.93 -2.93
CA ILE A 201 10.43 7.79 -2.09
C ILE A 201 9.58 8.84 -1.35
N THR A 202 8.60 9.44 -2.03
CA THR A 202 7.77 10.51 -1.42
C THR A 202 6.94 10.00 -0.25
N LEU A 203 6.39 8.78 -0.35
CA LEU A 203 5.42 8.26 0.61
C LEU A 203 6.02 7.32 1.67
N ALA A 204 7.00 6.50 1.31
CA ALA A 204 7.42 5.40 2.18
C ALA A 204 8.48 5.77 3.22
N ASP A 205 8.52 5.04 4.33
CA ASP A 205 9.62 5.08 5.31
C ASP A 205 10.82 4.24 4.83
N ARG A 206 10.55 3.23 4.01
CA ARG A 206 11.55 2.44 3.28
C ARG A 206 10.99 1.87 2.00
N VAL A 207 11.86 1.59 1.05
CA VAL A 207 11.53 1.04 -0.25
C VAL A 207 12.19 -0.32 -0.42
N LEU A 208 11.38 -1.35 -0.68
CA LEU A 208 11.82 -2.69 -1.02
C LEU A 208 11.91 -2.84 -2.53
N VAL A 209 13.00 -3.39 -3.02
CA VAL A 209 13.16 -3.78 -4.42
C VAL A 209 12.90 -5.26 -4.54
N LEU A 210 11.85 -5.65 -5.27
CA LEU A 210 11.53 -7.04 -5.57
C LEU A 210 12.04 -7.38 -6.96
N ASP A 211 12.99 -8.30 -7.04
CA ASP A 211 13.53 -8.81 -8.29
C ASP A 211 13.54 -10.33 -8.27
N GLU A 212 13.16 -10.95 -9.38
CA GLU A 212 13.08 -12.43 -9.56
C GLU A 212 12.44 -13.17 -8.37
N GLY A 213 11.40 -12.57 -7.76
CA GLY A 213 10.67 -13.18 -6.66
C GLY A 213 11.36 -13.07 -5.30
N ARG A 214 12.46 -12.32 -5.17
CA ARG A 214 13.21 -12.10 -3.93
C ARG A 214 13.30 -10.61 -3.58
N ILE A 215 13.44 -10.28 -2.31
CA ILE A 215 13.78 -8.92 -1.89
C ILE A 215 15.28 -8.72 -2.15
N ALA A 216 15.58 -8.00 -3.24
CA ALA A 216 16.97 -7.70 -3.65
C ALA A 216 17.57 -6.57 -2.82
N ALA A 217 16.76 -5.63 -2.33
CA ALA A 217 17.21 -4.52 -1.49
C ALA A 217 16.08 -4.02 -0.57
N ASP A 218 16.47 -3.47 0.56
CA ASP A 218 15.65 -2.75 1.54
C ASP A 218 16.33 -1.41 1.82
N VAL A 219 15.77 -0.32 1.28
CA VAL A 219 16.38 1.01 1.31
C VAL A 219 15.55 1.90 2.24
N PRO A 220 16.06 2.26 3.44
CA PRO A 220 15.41 3.23 4.30
C PRO A 220 15.46 4.63 3.66
N ILE A 221 14.41 5.41 3.82
CA ILE A 221 14.31 6.78 3.33
C ILE A 221 14.37 7.73 4.52
N ASP A 222 15.57 8.11 4.89
CA ASP A 222 15.85 8.96 6.06
C ASP A 222 15.66 10.45 5.75
N LEU A 223 14.52 10.79 5.11
CA LEU A 223 14.14 12.16 4.80
C LEU A 223 12.85 12.53 5.56
N PRO A 224 12.77 13.72 6.15
CA PRO A 224 11.55 14.19 6.79
C PRO A 224 10.44 14.43 5.76
N ARG A 225 9.19 14.27 6.17
CA ARG A 225 8.01 14.67 5.37
C ARG A 225 7.58 16.09 5.73
N PRO A 226 7.03 16.90 4.81
CA PRO A 226 6.75 16.58 3.42
C PRO A 226 8.02 16.56 2.55
N ARG A 227 8.08 15.58 1.62
CA ARG A 227 9.17 15.41 0.67
C ARG A 227 8.79 16.06 -0.65
N THR A 228 9.58 17.04 -1.11
CA THR A 228 9.31 17.77 -2.35
C THR A 228 10.01 17.10 -3.51
N ALA A 229 9.25 16.68 -4.52
CA ALA A 229 9.82 16.17 -5.77
C ALA A 229 10.78 17.21 -6.35
N GLY A 230 11.99 16.77 -6.76
CA GLY A 230 13.02 17.64 -7.32
C GLY A 230 14.07 18.14 -6.33
N SER A 231 13.98 17.79 -5.04
CA SER A 231 15.10 18.03 -4.13
C SER A 231 16.29 17.12 -4.49
N PRO A 232 17.56 17.59 -4.28
CA PRO A 232 18.75 16.78 -4.57
C PRO A 232 18.73 15.42 -3.87
N GLU A 233 18.29 15.38 -2.62
CA GLU A 233 18.24 14.17 -1.80
C GLU A 233 17.28 13.13 -2.39
N ILE A 234 16.12 13.56 -2.91
CA ILE A 234 15.18 12.67 -3.61
C ILE A 234 15.79 12.15 -4.91
N ALA A 235 16.54 12.99 -5.65
CA ALA A 235 17.21 12.57 -6.87
C ALA A 235 18.29 11.51 -6.61
N ASP A 236 19.02 11.61 -5.48
CA ASP A 236 20.01 10.62 -5.06
C ASP A 236 19.36 9.27 -4.77
N TYR A 237 18.28 9.24 -3.97
CA TYR A 237 17.51 8.01 -3.72
C TYR A 237 16.91 7.45 -5.01
N ALA A 238 16.40 8.29 -5.91
CA ALA A 238 15.85 7.83 -7.18
C ALA A 238 16.93 7.16 -8.04
N THR A 239 18.11 7.76 -8.13
CA THR A 239 19.26 7.19 -8.86
C THR A 239 19.67 5.83 -8.24
N GLN A 240 19.76 5.75 -6.93
CA GLN A 240 20.06 4.50 -6.23
C GLN A 240 19.04 3.40 -6.56
N LEU A 241 17.74 3.71 -6.43
CA LEU A 241 16.67 2.74 -6.67
C LEU A 241 16.59 2.32 -8.14
N LEU A 242 16.79 3.26 -9.09
CA LEU A 242 16.83 2.94 -10.51
C LEU A 242 18.00 2.01 -10.85
N THR A 243 19.18 2.24 -10.25
CA THR A 243 20.33 1.36 -10.40
C THR A 243 20.03 -0.05 -9.88
N LEU A 244 19.38 -0.17 -8.71
CA LEU A 244 18.97 -1.45 -8.12
C LEU A 244 17.92 -2.17 -8.99
N LEU A 245 17.08 -1.42 -9.72
CA LEU A 245 16.12 -1.95 -10.69
C LEU A 245 16.75 -2.31 -12.05
N GLY A 246 18.07 -2.06 -12.23
CA GLY A 246 18.79 -2.31 -13.47
C GLY A 246 18.41 -1.36 -14.60
N VAL A 247 18.01 -0.13 -14.28
CA VAL A 247 17.76 0.96 -15.21
C VAL A 247 18.98 1.89 -15.14
N HIS A 248 19.69 2.06 -16.28
CA HIS A 248 20.90 2.90 -16.40
C HIS A 248 20.64 4.10 -17.28
#